data_ecff7b0d9373f844906d6001a11702c5
#
_entry.id   ecff7b0d9373f844906d6001a11702c5
#
_cell.length_a   1.000
_cell.length_b   1.000
_cell.length_c   1.000
_cell.angle_alpha   90.00
_cell.angle_beta   90.00
_cell.angle_gamma   90.00
#
_symmetry.space_group_name_H-M   'P 1'
#
loop_
_entity.id
_entity.type
_entity.pdbx_description
1 polymer ?
#
loop_
_entity_poly.entity_id
_entity_poly.type
_entity_poly.pdbx_seq_one_letter_code
_entity_poly.pdbx_strand_id
1 'polypeptide(L)'
;MVVEGVGTVRLIGVDTPETVDPRRPVQYFGMEASDFTKQLATGKRVRLEFDQDRTDRYGRTLAYLYLQPDNLLLNAEIIRQGYGFAYTQFPFRMMADFRALEREAREAGRGLWAAR
;
A
#
# COMPACT_ATOMS: atom_id res chain seq x y z
N MET A 1 -5.65 5.64 -4.35
CA MET A 1 -5.47 6.79 -3.44
C MET A 1 -5.39 8.07 -4.25
N VAL A 2 -6.07 9.11 -3.82
CA VAL A 2 -6.02 10.41 -4.50
C VAL A 2 -5.15 11.36 -3.69
N VAL A 3 -4.17 11.98 -4.35
CA VAL A 3 -3.25 12.93 -3.73
C VAL A 3 -3.48 14.29 -4.34
N GLU A 4 -3.76 15.30 -3.51
CA GLU A 4 -4.02 16.66 -3.95
C GLU A 4 -2.83 17.19 -4.76
N GLY A 5 -3.11 17.76 -5.92
CA GLY A 5 -2.10 18.27 -6.83
C GLY A 5 -1.45 17.22 -7.73
N VAL A 6 -1.73 15.94 -7.52
CA VAL A 6 -1.13 14.84 -8.30
C VAL A 6 -2.19 14.02 -9.00
N GLY A 7 -3.29 13.71 -8.34
CA GLY A 7 -4.34 12.84 -8.84
C GLY A 7 -4.27 11.45 -8.22
N THR A 8 -4.70 10.43 -8.97
CA THR A 8 -4.73 9.07 -8.48
C THR A 8 -3.31 8.46 -8.45
N VAL A 9 -2.95 7.93 -7.29
CA VAL A 9 -1.66 7.29 -7.07
C VAL A 9 -1.87 5.80 -6.79
N ARG A 10 -1.10 4.96 -7.49
CA ARG A 10 -0.98 3.53 -7.22
C ARG A 10 0.32 3.31 -6.44
N LEU A 11 0.22 2.77 -5.24
CA LEU A 11 1.40 2.52 -4.41
C LEU A 11 2.20 1.36 -4.97
N ILE A 12 3.48 1.60 -5.25
CA ILE A 12 4.37 0.58 -5.82
C ILE A 12 4.55 -0.57 -4.82
N GLY A 13 4.44 -1.79 -5.32
CA GLY A 13 4.79 -3.00 -4.58
C GLY A 13 3.79 -3.41 -3.50
N VAL A 14 2.63 -2.79 -3.43
CA VAL A 14 1.60 -3.10 -2.43
C VAL A 14 0.30 -3.43 -3.11
N ASP A 15 -0.36 -4.49 -2.64
CA ASP A 15 -1.73 -4.80 -3.02
C ASP A 15 -2.54 -4.96 -1.74
N THR A 16 -3.73 -4.34 -1.70
CA THR A 16 -4.62 -4.41 -0.54
C THR A 16 -5.88 -5.18 -0.90
N PRO A 17 -6.57 -5.78 0.10
CA PRO A 17 -7.84 -6.42 -0.17
C PRO A 17 -8.86 -5.45 -0.77
N GLU A 18 -9.62 -5.93 -1.74
CA GLU A 18 -10.57 -5.12 -2.51
C GLU A 18 -11.79 -4.74 -1.68
N THR A 19 -12.21 -3.49 -1.78
CA THR A 19 -13.39 -2.99 -1.07
C THR A 19 -14.42 -2.34 -1.97
N VAL A 20 -14.07 -2.02 -3.24
CA VAL A 20 -14.88 -1.08 -4.03
C VAL A 20 -15.43 -1.63 -5.34
N ASP A 21 -15.19 -2.87 -5.69
CA ASP A 21 -15.77 -3.46 -6.89
C ASP A 21 -17.24 -3.81 -6.61
N PRO A 22 -18.21 -3.14 -7.25
CA PRO A 22 -19.65 -3.41 -6.96
C PRO A 22 -20.12 -4.79 -7.40
N ARG A 23 -19.32 -5.52 -8.19
CA ARG A 23 -19.66 -6.84 -8.69
C ARG A 23 -19.17 -7.96 -7.79
N ARG A 24 -18.43 -7.62 -6.73
CA ARG A 24 -17.81 -8.61 -5.83
C ARG A 24 -18.09 -8.25 -4.38
N PRO A 25 -18.20 -9.23 -3.50
CA PRO A 25 -18.25 -8.94 -2.06
C PRO A 25 -16.93 -8.31 -1.61
N VAL A 26 -16.98 -7.56 -0.52
CA VAL A 26 -15.79 -7.01 0.13
C VAL A 26 -14.90 -8.17 0.56
N GLN A 27 -13.62 -8.12 0.18
CA GLN A 27 -12.66 -9.15 0.55
C GLN A 27 -12.38 -9.10 2.06
N TYR A 28 -11.98 -10.25 2.59
CA TYR A 28 -11.55 -10.34 3.98
C TYR A 28 -10.51 -9.27 4.27
N PHE A 29 -10.69 -8.56 5.36
CA PHE A 29 -9.81 -7.48 5.82
C PHE A 29 -9.80 -6.23 4.93
N GLY A 30 -10.68 -6.12 3.94
CA GLY A 30 -10.70 -4.96 3.03
C GLY A 30 -11.06 -3.67 3.74
N MET A 31 -12.08 -3.68 4.60
CA MET A 31 -12.49 -2.51 5.35
C MET A 31 -11.39 -2.06 6.31
N GLU A 32 -10.78 -3.00 7.02
CA GLU A 32 -9.71 -2.73 7.97
C GLU A 32 -8.50 -2.11 7.28
N ALA A 33 -8.12 -2.63 6.10
CA ALA A 33 -7.00 -2.08 5.32
C ALA A 33 -7.30 -0.66 4.84
N SER A 34 -8.50 -0.42 4.35
CA SER A 34 -8.93 0.91 3.91
C SER A 34 -8.89 1.91 5.07
N ASP A 35 -9.44 1.53 6.22
CA ASP A 35 -9.47 2.39 7.40
C ASP A 35 -8.08 2.71 7.91
N PHE A 36 -7.19 1.72 7.95
CA PHE A 36 -5.80 1.90 8.36
C PHE A 36 -5.10 2.96 7.51
N THR A 37 -5.23 2.84 6.19
CA THR A 37 -4.61 3.80 5.26
C THR A 37 -5.18 5.21 5.47
N LYS A 38 -6.50 5.32 5.62
CA LYS A 38 -7.13 6.61 5.86
C LYS A 38 -6.68 7.25 7.17
N GLN A 39 -6.60 6.48 8.25
CA GLN A 39 -6.16 6.99 9.54
C GLN A 39 -4.72 7.51 9.49
N LEU A 40 -3.83 6.82 8.78
CA LEU A 40 -2.45 7.25 8.68
C LEU A 40 -2.28 8.46 7.78
N ALA A 41 -2.97 8.51 6.65
CA ALA A 41 -2.65 9.43 5.56
C ALA A 41 -3.50 10.71 5.53
N THR A 42 -4.74 10.67 6.03
CA THR A 42 -5.66 11.81 5.90
C THR A 42 -5.09 13.06 6.57
N GLY A 43 -5.08 14.16 5.81
CA GLY A 43 -4.62 15.46 6.30
C GLY A 43 -3.12 15.63 6.37
N LYS A 44 -2.34 14.63 5.97
CA LYS A 44 -0.88 14.71 6.00
C LYS A 44 -0.31 15.14 4.66
N ARG A 45 0.79 15.86 4.71
CA ARG A 45 1.61 16.13 3.52
C ARG A 45 2.32 14.85 3.13
N VAL A 46 2.54 14.68 1.82
CA VAL A 46 3.22 13.50 1.28
C VAL A 46 4.39 13.92 0.41
N ARG A 47 5.43 13.10 0.39
CA ARG A 47 6.53 13.18 -0.55
C ARG A 47 6.50 11.92 -1.40
N LEU A 48 6.58 12.07 -2.71
CA LEU A 48 6.56 10.95 -3.64
C LEU A 48 7.95 10.69 -4.18
N GLU A 49 8.33 9.42 -4.26
CA GLU A 49 9.50 8.97 -5.02
C GLU A 49 9.04 7.98 -6.08
N PHE A 50 9.78 7.94 -7.17
CA PHE A 50 9.41 7.13 -8.33
C PHE A 50 10.44 6.03 -8.58
N ASP A 51 10.01 5.00 -9.29
CA ASP A 51 10.86 3.94 -9.79
C ASP A 51 11.01 4.11 -11.30
N GLN A 52 11.24 3.02 -12.07
CA GLN A 52 11.46 3.10 -13.51
C GLN A 52 10.27 3.72 -14.25
N ASP A 53 9.07 3.26 -13.96
CA ASP A 53 7.85 3.75 -14.60
C ASP A 53 7.14 4.74 -13.69
N ARG A 54 6.77 5.89 -14.23
CA ARG A 54 6.08 6.94 -13.46
C ARG A 54 4.57 6.77 -13.45
N THR A 55 4.04 6.08 -14.45
CA THR A 55 2.60 5.84 -14.58
C THR A 55 2.34 4.41 -15.00
N ASP A 56 1.18 3.88 -14.62
CA ASP A 56 0.73 2.59 -15.14
C ASP A 56 -0.07 2.79 -16.44
N ARG A 57 -0.53 1.69 -17.03
CA ARG A 57 -1.27 1.74 -18.28
C ARG A 57 -2.64 2.42 -18.18
N TYR A 58 -3.12 2.65 -16.94
CA TYR A 58 -4.39 3.35 -16.69
C TYR A 58 -4.18 4.83 -16.37
N GLY A 59 -2.95 5.32 -16.48
CA GLY A 59 -2.63 6.72 -16.22
C GLY A 59 -2.46 7.08 -14.75
N ARG A 60 -2.47 6.09 -13.84
CA ARG A 60 -2.23 6.36 -12.42
C ARG A 60 -0.74 6.57 -12.18
N THR A 61 -0.42 7.51 -11.29
CA THR A 61 0.97 7.73 -10.87
C THR A 61 1.45 6.58 -9.99
N LEU A 62 2.58 5.99 -10.35
CA LEU A 62 3.22 4.92 -9.57
C LEU A 62 4.25 5.53 -8.65
N ALA A 63 4.11 5.34 -7.34
CA ALA A 63 5.00 6.01 -6.39
C ALA A 63 5.21 5.24 -5.10
N TYR A 64 6.35 5.53 -4.48
CA TYR A 64 6.59 5.32 -3.06
C TYR A 64 6.14 6.58 -2.34
N LEU A 65 5.24 6.45 -1.36
CA LEU A 65 4.60 7.58 -0.70
C LEU A 65 5.09 7.70 0.74
N TYR A 66 5.77 8.82 1.03
CA TYR A 66 6.29 9.11 2.36
C TYR A 66 5.42 10.15 3.05
N LEU A 67 4.87 9.78 4.21
CA LEU A 67 4.04 10.66 5.02
C LEU A 67 4.91 11.60 5.85
N GLN A 68 4.59 12.90 5.82
CA GLN A 68 5.34 13.90 6.56
C GLN A 68 4.65 14.24 7.88
N PRO A 69 5.37 14.73 8.91
CA PRO A 69 6.79 15.10 8.92
C PRO A 69 7.76 13.93 9.18
N ASP A 70 7.25 12.76 9.58
CA ASP A 70 8.10 11.66 10.05
C ASP A 70 8.78 10.89 8.91
N ASN A 71 8.43 11.19 7.68
CA ASN A 71 8.95 10.51 6.49
C ASN A 71 8.66 9.00 6.50
N LEU A 72 7.47 8.64 6.96
CA LEU A 72 7.04 7.23 7.04
C LEU A 72 6.63 6.74 5.67
N LEU A 73 7.25 5.66 5.19
CA LEU A 73 6.91 5.05 3.91
C LEU A 73 5.60 4.26 4.04
N LEU A 74 4.52 4.81 3.51
CA LEU A 74 3.19 4.21 3.62
C LEU A 74 3.14 2.84 2.97
N ASN A 75 3.77 2.66 1.79
CA ASN A 75 3.84 1.37 1.10
C ASN A 75 4.33 0.27 2.03
N ALA A 76 5.46 0.52 2.69
CA ALA A 76 6.07 -0.44 3.60
C ALA A 76 5.23 -0.65 4.87
N GLU A 77 4.66 0.42 5.40
CA GLU A 77 3.88 0.36 6.64
C GLU A 77 2.62 -0.50 6.48
N ILE A 78 1.94 -0.39 5.34
CA ILE A 78 0.78 -1.22 5.02
C ILE A 78 1.15 -2.70 5.08
N ILE A 79 2.27 -3.08 4.48
CA ILE A 79 2.75 -4.47 4.46
C ILE A 79 3.19 -4.90 5.86
N ARG A 80 3.98 -4.07 6.53
CA ARG A 80 4.56 -4.40 7.83
C ARG A 80 3.49 -4.66 8.89
N GLN A 81 2.40 -3.88 8.86
CA GLN A 81 1.32 -4.02 9.83
C GLN A 81 0.28 -5.09 9.42
N GLY A 82 0.45 -5.71 8.24
CA GLY A 82 -0.42 -6.78 7.80
C GLY A 82 -1.71 -6.33 7.14
N TYR A 83 -1.74 -5.11 6.59
CA TYR A 83 -2.94 -4.60 5.91
C TYR A 83 -2.86 -4.73 4.39
N GLY A 84 -1.80 -5.30 3.86
CA GLY A 84 -1.63 -5.53 2.43
C GLY A 84 -0.59 -6.58 2.14
N PHE A 85 -0.50 -6.94 0.87
CA PHE A 85 0.44 -7.94 0.35
C PHE A 85 1.58 -7.24 -0.35
N ALA A 86 2.78 -7.84 -0.31
CA ALA A 86 3.85 -7.44 -1.21
C ALA A 86 3.46 -7.89 -2.63
N TYR A 87 3.28 -6.93 -3.53
CA TYR A 87 2.90 -7.21 -4.91
C TYR A 87 4.17 -7.25 -5.75
N THR A 88 4.61 -8.45 -6.11
CA THR A 88 5.92 -8.69 -6.72
C THR A 88 5.84 -9.23 -8.13
N GLN A 89 4.73 -9.03 -8.82
CA GLN A 89 4.55 -9.49 -10.20
C GLN A 89 5.50 -8.77 -11.15
N PHE A 90 5.80 -7.49 -10.91
CA PHE A 90 6.76 -6.71 -11.68
C PHE A 90 7.89 -6.26 -10.77
N PRO A 91 9.16 -6.28 -11.26
CA PRO A 91 10.29 -5.89 -10.41
C PRO A 91 10.25 -4.40 -10.06
N PHE A 92 10.67 -4.08 -8.85
CA PHE A 92 10.82 -2.72 -8.36
C PHE A 92 11.96 -2.66 -7.34
N ARG A 93 12.47 -1.44 -7.10
CA ARG A 93 13.69 -1.25 -6.29
C ARG A 93 13.59 -1.86 -4.90
N MET A 94 12.45 -1.70 -4.24
CA MET A 94 12.26 -2.16 -2.85
C MET A 94 11.64 -3.56 -2.73
N MET A 95 11.68 -4.36 -3.81
CA MET A 95 11.03 -5.66 -3.82
C MET A 95 11.50 -6.59 -2.70
N ALA A 96 12.81 -6.70 -2.51
CA ALA A 96 13.36 -7.57 -1.48
C ALA A 96 12.95 -7.11 -0.07
N ASP A 97 12.97 -5.81 0.16
CA ASP A 97 12.56 -5.22 1.44
C ASP A 97 11.08 -5.52 1.73
N PHE A 98 10.22 -5.35 0.73
CA PHE A 98 8.78 -5.58 0.89
C PHE A 98 8.45 -7.05 1.11
N ARG A 99 9.17 -7.96 0.45
CA ARG A 99 9.04 -9.40 0.70
C ARG A 99 9.42 -9.75 2.13
N ALA A 100 10.48 -9.14 2.64
CA ALA A 100 10.93 -9.37 4.02
C ALA A 100 9.89 -8.86 5.02
N LEU A 101 9.30 -7.68 4.77
CA LEU A 101 8.26 -7.12 5.62
C LEU A 101 7.00 -8.00 5.63
N GLU A 102 6.61 -8.55 4.49
CA GLU A 102 5.47 -9.46 4.43
C GLU A 102 5.73 -10.74 5.23
N ARG A 103 6.92 -11.31 5.10
CA ARG A 103 7.30 -12.49 5.86
C ARG A 103 7.22 -12.23 7.36
N GLU A 104 7.74 -11.09 7.78
CA GLU A 104 7.69 -10.66 9.19
C GLU A 104 6.25 -10.51 9.69
N ALA A 105 5.39 -9.88 8.90
CA ALA A 105 3.98 -9.72 9.26
C ALA A 105 3.27 -11.08 9.37
N ARG A 106 3.55 -12.01 8.46
CA ARG A 106 3.00 -13.37 8.49
C ARG A 106 3.43 -14.11 9.75
N GLU A 107 4.71 -14.07 10.06
CA GLU A 107 5.26 -14.77 11.24
C GLU A 107 4.70 -14.19 12.53
N ALA A 108 4.48 -12.89 12.59
CA ALA A 108 3.92 -12.22 13.76
C ALA A 108 2.38 -12.32 13.83
N GLY A 109 1.71 -12.79 12.79
CA GLY A 109 0.26 -12.89 12.74
C GLY A 109 -0.44 -11.54 12.76
N ARG A 110 0.12 -10.55 12.08
CA ARG A 110 -0.45 -9.20 12.03
C ARG A 110 -1.56 -9.09 10.99
N GLY A 111 -2.61 -8.38 11.32
CA GLY A 111 -3.69 -8.02 10.39
C GLY A 111 -4.24 -9.21 9.62
N LEU A 112 -4.03 -9.21 8.29
CA LEU A 112 -4.45 -10.28 7.39
C LEU A 112 -3.97 -11.67 7.81
N TRP A 113 -2.84 -11.73 8.48
CA TRP A 113 -2.14 -12.98 8.82
C TRP A 113 -2.51 -13.51 10.20
N ALA A 114 -3.41 -12.82 10.90
CA ALA A 114 -3.91 -13.31 12.18
C ALA A 114 -4.79 -14.55 11.96
N ALA A 115 -4.78 -15.45 12.94
CA ALA A 115 -5.64 -16.62 12.90
C ALA A 115 -7.11 -16.20 12.94
N ARG A 116 -7.92 -16.88 12.13
CA ARG A 116 -9.37 -16.64 12.08
C ARG A 116 -10.10 -17.61 12.98
#